data_a33dcd16ee82d7ac99269ff842b22852
#
_entry.id   a33dcd16ee82d7ac99269ff842b22852
#
_cell.length_a   1.000
_cell.length_b   1.000
_cell.length_c   1.000
_cell.angle_alpha   90.00
_cell.angle_beta   90.00
_cell.angle_gamma   90.00
#
_symmetry.space_group_name_H-M   'P 1'
#
loop_
_entity.id
_entity.type
_entity.pdbx_description
1 polymer ?
#
loop_
_entity_poly.entity_id
_entity_poly.type
_entity_poly.pdbx_seq_one_letter_code
_entity_poly.pdbx_strand_id
1 'polypeptide(L)'
;GIAHDFNNILSAVIGYTEIALTDIAGGSLIERNLQQVLKAGYRARDLVKQILTFSRQTDRKFKPVHIENILHETHRLLRASLPSTISIRQHICSKAAAMADPTQIHQVVMNLCTNAAHAMRETGGVLKLSLEDLLVDDATVERHPGLDTGPYMRLTVEDTGHGMDPRLLDRIFDPFFTTKDRGEGTGMGLAVVLGIVKSHGGLISVESEVGRGTTFEILLPAIMCDIGEGTDSQPALATGVESILFVDDEMALVDLGAQILERLGYRVTTRTSSIEALELFIAD
;
A
#
# COMPACT_ATOMS: atom_id res chain seq x y z
N GLY A 1 5.33 -17.27 -14.77
CA GLY A 1 6.26 -17.93 -13.86
C GLY A 1 5.57 -18.40 -12.59
N ILE A 2 6.32 -18.93 -11.64
CA ILE A 2 5.85 -19.64 -10.43
C ILE A 2 4.69 -18.94 -9.71
N ALA A 3 4.69 -17.66 -9.64
CA ALA A 3 3.67 -16.87 -8.96
C ALA A 3 2.32 -16.78 -9.71
N HIS A 4 2.35 -16.74 -11.01
CA HIS A 4 1.15 -16.85 -11.84
C HIS A 4 0.50 -18.21 -11.62
N ASP A 5 1.31 -19.26 -11.54
CA ASP A 5 0.82 -20.63 -11.36
C ASP A 5 0.23 -20.82 -9.94
N PHE A 6 0.85 -20.24 -8.89
CA PHE A 6 0.26 -20.21 -7.56
C PHE A 6 -1.07 -19.45 -7.51
N ASN A 7 -1.16 -18.29 -8.15
CA ASN A 7 -2.41 -17.53 -8.18
C ASN A 7 -3.52 -18.29 -8.92
N ASN A 8 -3.20 -19.00 -9.99
CA ASN A 8 -4.18 -19.81 -10.74
C ASN A 8 -4.71 -20.96 -9.87
N ILE A 9 -3.82 -21.68 -9.16
CA ILE A 9 -4.20 -22.75 -8.24
C ILE A 9 -5.10 -22.21 -7.12
N LEU A 10 -4.72 -21.10 -6.51
CA LEU A 10 -5.50 -20.48 -5.42
C LEU A 10 -6.84 -19.95 -5.90
N SER A 11 -6.90 -19.37 -7.09
CA SER A 11 -8.17 -18.91 -7.69
C SER A 11 -9.13 -20.09 -7.93
N ALA A 12 -8.61 -21.23 -8.41
CA ALA A 12 -9.42 -22.43 -8.56
C ALA A 12 -9.92 -22.97 -7.21
N VAL A 13 -9.05 -23.07 -6.19
CA VAL A 13 -9.43 -23.52 -4.85
C VAL A 13 -10.50 -22.62 -4.23
N ILE A 14 -10.32 -21.30 -4.30
CA ILE A 14 -11.28 -20.33 -3.79
C ILE A 14 -12.60 -20.44 -4.55
N GLY A 15 -12.56 -20.39 -5.89
CA GLY A 15 -13.77 -20.42 -6.72
C GLY A 15 -14.60 -21.70 -6.53
N TYR A 16 -13.98 -22.88 -6.55
CA TYR A 16 -14.71 -24.13 -6.28
C TYR A 16 -15.25 -24.21 -4.86
N THR A 17 -14.56 -23.63 -3.86
CA THR A 17 -15.07 -23.57 -2.49
C THR A 17 -16.26 -22.63 -2.38
N GLU A 18 -16.25 -21.48 -3.06
CA GLU A 18 -17.38 -20.56 -3.14
C GLU A 18 -18.60 -21.22 -3.80
N ILE A 19 -18.42 -21.89 -4.94
CA ILE A 19 -19.49 -22.65 -5.60
C ILE A 19 -20.08 -23.70 -4.65
N ALA A 20 -19.21 -24.51 -4.00
CA ALA A 20 -19.68 -25.52 -3.07
C ALA A 20 -20.47 -24.94 -1.89
N LEU A 21 -20.14 -23.73 -1.43
CA LEU A 21 -20.87 -23.03 -0.37
C LEU A 21 -22.27 -22.58 -0.82
N THR A 22 -22.50 -22.32 -2.11
CA THR A 22 -23.83 -21.95 -2.62
C THR A 22 -24.80 -23.14 -2.65
N ASP A 23 -24.28 -24.37 -2.74
CA ASP A 23 -25.08 -25.60 -2.87
C ASP A 23 -25.37 -26.29 -1.54
N ILE A 24 -24.88 -25.76 -0.40
CA ILE A 24 -24.98 -26.41 0.90
C ILE A 24 -26.03 -25.72 1.77
N ALA A 25 -26.83 -26.55 2.49
CA ALA A 25 -27.79 -26.06 3.47
C ALA A 25 -27.07 -25.33 4.61
N GLY A 26 -27.55 -24.14 4.96
CA GLY A 26 -27.01 -23.31 6.00
C GLY A 26 -26.94 -23.98 7.37
N GLY A 27 -25.87 -23.72 8.14
CA GLY A 27 -25.65 -24.25 9.49
C GLY A 27 -24.99 -25.60 9.58
N SER A 28 -24.62 -26.22 8.45
CA SER A 28 -23.99 -27.55 8.42
C SER A 28 -22.54 -27.55 8.88
N LEU A 29 -22.02 -28.68 9.34
CA LEU A 29 -20.58 -28.84 9.63
C LEU A 29 -19.74 -28.67 8.36
N ILE A 30 -20.27 -29.09 7.21
CA ILE A 30 -19.61 -28.97 5.91
C ILE A 30 -19.46 -27.48 5.54
N GLU A 31 -20.50 -26.68 5.71
CA GLU A 31 -20.43 -25.23 5.48
C GLU A 31 -19.33 -24.58 6.32
N ARG A 32 -19.27 -24.88 7.64
CA ARG A 32 -18.21 -24.36 8.51
C ARG A 32 -16.81 -24.77 8.05
N ASN A 33 -16.64 -26.01 7.61
CA ASN A 33 -15.36 -26.49 7.10
C ASN A 33 -14.97 -25.78 5.80
N LEU A 34 -15.90 -25.59 4.87
CA LEU A 34 -15.65 -24.87 3.62
C LEU A 34 -15.35 -23.38 3.84
N GLN A 35 -16.01 -22.75 4.81
CA GLN A 35 -15.68 -21.38 5.21
C GLN A 35 -14.23 -21.28 5.76
N GLN A 36 -13.74 -22.29 6.49
CA GLN A 36 -12.34 -22.34 6.92
C GLN A 36 -11.39 -22.54 5.74
N VAL A 37 -11.74 -23.39 4.77
CA VAL A 37 -10.96 -23.57 3.52
C VAL A 37 -10.91 -22.28 2.73
N LEU A 38 -12.03 -21.58 2.57
CA LEU A 38 -12.12 -20.28 1.89
C LEU A 38 -11.24 -19.23 2.57
N LYS A 39 -11.32 -19.12 3.90
CA LYS A 39 -10.49 -18.23 4.69
C LYS A 39 -9.00 -18.55 4.54
N ALA A 40 -8.63 -19.84 4.50
CA ALA A 40 -7.25 -20.27 4.27
C ALA A 40 -6.79 -19.93 2.82
N GLY A 41 -7.65 -20.11 1.83
CA GLY A 41 -7.39 -19.76 0.43
C GLY A 41 -7.11 -18.27 0.23
N TYR A 42 -7.92 -17.40 0.80
CA TYR A 42 -7.68 -15.95 0.77
C TYR A 42 -6.37 -15.55 1.43
N ARG A 43 -6.05 -16.15 2.59
CA ARG A 43 -4.76 -15.91 3.26
C ARG A 43 -3.57 -16.34 2.42
N ALA A 44 -3.65 -17.52 1.78
CA ALA A 44 -2.60 -18.01 0.91
C ALA A 44 -2.41 -17.08 -0.30
N ARG A 45 -3.50 -16.58 -0.91
CA ARG A 45 -3.46 -15.60 -1.99
C ARG A 45 -2.76 -14.31 -1.56
N ASP A 46 -3.11 -13.79 -0.38
CA ASP A 46 -2.51 -12.56 0.13
C ASP A 46 -1.01 -12.76 0.45
N LEU A 47 -0.63 -13.94 0.95
CA LEU A 47 0.76 -14.31 1.19
C LEU A 47 1.57 -14.36 -0.13
N VAL A 48 1.01 -15.02 -1.16
CA VAL A 48 1.64 -15.08 -2.49
C VAL A 48 1.79 -13.69 -3.08
N LYS A 49 0.79 -12.82 -2.93
CA LYS A 49 0.85 -11.42 -3.37
C LYS A 49 1.99 -10.66 -2.65
N GLN A 50 2.16 -10.88 -1.34
CA GLN A 50 3.25 -10.28 -0.56
C GLN A 50 4.63 -10.80 -0.98
N ILE A 51 4.78 -12.13 -1.18
CA ILE A 51 6.03 -12.76 -1.66
C ILE A 51 6.41 -12.22 -3.05
N LEU A 52 5.41 -12.02 -3.92
CA LEU A 52 5.63 -11.46 -5.25
C LEU A 52 6.08 -10.01 -5.24
N THR A 53 5.53 -9.22 -4.33
CA THR A 53 5.95 -7.83 -4.12
C THR A 53 7.42 -7.79 -3.68
N PHE A 54 7.86 -8.76 -2.86
CA PHE A 54 9.26 -8.92 -2.47
C PHE A 54 10.16 -9.40 -3.63
N SER A 55 9.64 -10.29 -4.49
CA SER A 55 10.39 -10.91 -5.61
C SER A 55 10.45 -10.05 -6.88
N ARG A 56 9.52 -9.13 -7.10
CA ARG A 56 9.51 -8.23 -8.27
C ARG A 56 10.55 -7.11 -8.12
N GLN A 57 11.83 -7.48 -8.17
CA GLN A 57 12.94 -6.50 -8.23
C GLN A 57 13.16 -5.90 -9.63
N THR A 58 12.38 -6.26 -10.66
CA THR A 58 12.83 -6.16 -12.06
C THR A 58 12.44 -4.88 -12.79
N ASP A 59 11.49 -4.06 -12.30
CA ASP A 59 11.19 -2.76 -12.92
C ASP A 59 10.93 -1.69 -11.83
N ARG A 60 12.00 -1.35 -11.09
CA ARG A 60 11.93 -0.25 -10.13
C ARG A 60 11.80 1.06 -10.88
N LYS A 61 10.60 1.62 -10.91
CA LYS A 61 10.36 2.96 -11.45
C LYS A 61 10.65 4.01 -10.39
N PHE A 62 11.94 4.13 -10.02
CA PHE A 62 12.35 5.26 -9.19
C PHE A 62 12.10 6.57 -9.93
N LYS A 63 11.34 7.45 -9.32
CA LYS A 63 11.07 8.80 -9.79
C LYS A 63 11.08 9.76 -8.59
N PRO A 64 11.24 11.06 -8.82
CA PRO A 64 11.03 12.04 -7.76
C PRO A 64 9.59 11.91 -7.22
N VAL A 65 9.45 11.68 -5.92
CA VAL A 65 8.16 11.49 -5.24
C VAL A 65 8.10 12.39 -4.02
N HIS A 66 7.05 13.20 -3.93
CA HIS A 66 6.73 13.95 -2.73
C HIS A 66 6.01 13.03 -1.74
N ILE A 67 6.69 12.70 -0.64
CA ILE A 67 6.16 11.78 0.37
C ILE A 67 4.92 12.38 1.06
N GLU A 68 4.85 13.71 1.16
CA GLU A 68 3.69 14.44 1.64
C GLU A 68 2.38 13.98 0.96
N ASN A 69 2.36 13.86 -0.37
CA ASN A 69 1.18 13.45 -1.13
C ASN A 69 0.72 12.04 -0.74
N ILE A 70 1.68 11.12 -0.58
CA ILE A 70 1.40 9.74 -0.14
C ILE A 70 0.81 9.74 1.28
N LEU A 71 1.32 10.55 2.18
CA LEU A 71 0.80 10.65 3.55
C LEU A 71 -0.63 11.20 3.57
N HIS A 72 -0.94 12.20 2.76
CA HIS A 72 -2.30 12.75 2.64
C HIS A 72 -3.28 11.72 2.06
N GLU A 73 -2.88 10.97 1.05
CA GLU A 73 -3.68 9.90 0.48
C GLU A 73 -3.92 8.79 1.50
N THR A 74 -2.85 8.31 2.15
CA THR A 74 -2.93 7.29 3.20
C THR A 74 -3.84 7.73 4.34
N HIS A 75 -3.77 8.98 4.77
CA HIS A 75 -4.66 9.52 5.82
C HIS A 75 -6.13 9.35 5.46
N ARG A 76 -6.50 9.71 4.23
CA ARG A 76 -7.90 9.57 3.75
C ARG A 76 -8.36 8.12 3.77
N LEU A 77 -7.50 7.19 3.30
CA LEU A 77 -7.81 5.76 3.31
C LEU A 77 -7.93 5.19 4.73
N LEU A 78 -7.00 5.55 5.61
CA LEU A 78 -7.03 5.10 7.01
C LEU A 78 -8.26 5.64 7.73
N ARG A 79 -8.65 6.90 7.49
CA ARG A 79 -9.84 7.48 8.12
C ARG A 79 -11.13 6.75 7.75
N ALA A 80 -11.21 6.22 6.53
CA ALA A 80 -12.35 5.44 6.07
C ALA A 80 -12.38 3.99 6.63
N SER A 81 -11.20 3.43 7.01
CA SER A 81 -11.06 2.01 7.39
C SER A 81 -10.86 1.79 8.89
N LEU A 82 -10.34 2.78 9.64
CA LEU A 82 -10.07 2.63 11.06
C LEU A 82 -11.27 3.04 11.93
N PRO A 83 -11.45 2.38 13.09
CA PRO A 83 -12.47 2.75 14.07
C PRO A 83 -12.32 4.21 14.54
N SER A 84 -13.42 4.84 14.88
CA SER A 84 -13.44 6.22 15.41
C SER A 84 -12.72 6.38 16.75
N THR A 85 -12.44 5.29 17.45
CA THR A 85 -11.65 5.24 18.70
C THR A 85 -10.17 5.55 18.49
N ILE A 86 -9.68 5.49 17.23
CA ILE A 86 -8.30 5.84 16.87
C ILE A 86 -8.29 7.21 16.22
N SER A 87 -7.65 8.19 16.90
CA SER A 87 -7.43 9.54 16.36
C SER A 87 -6.17 9.56 15.49
N ILE A 88 -6.27 10.08 14.26
CA ILE A 88 -5.12 10.23 13.37
C ILE A 88 -4.70 11.69 13.35
N ARG A 89 -3.41 11.94 13.64
CA ARG A 89 -2.78 13.27 13.60
C ARG A 89 -1.67 13.30 12.59
N GLN A 90 -1.57 14.38 11.82
CA GLN A 90 -0.47 14.59 10.87
C GLN A 90 0.31 15.86 11.22
N HIS A 91 1.62 15.77 11.08
CA HIS A 91 2.53 16.91 11.19
C HIS A 91 3.54 16.81 10.04
N ILE A 92 3.25 17.52 8.94
CA ILE A 92 4.04 17.45 7.71
C ILE A 92 4.71 18.81 7.52
N CYS A 93 6.03 18.83 7.67
CA CYS A 93 6.85 20.05 7.55
C CYS A 93 7.82 19.99 6.36
N SER A 94 7.96 18.83 5.69
CA SER A 94 8.84 18.68 4.54
C SER A 94 8.04 18.72 3.23
N LYS A 95 8.56 19.45 2.26
CA LYS A 95 8.13 19.42 0.86
C LYS A 95 9.18 18.79 -0.07
N ALA A 96 10.25 18.23 0.49
CA ALA A 96 11.30 17.59 -0.27
C ALA A 96 10.75 16.35 -1.03
N ALA A 97 11.43 15.98 -2.11
CA ALA A 97 11.16 14.77 -2.84
C ALA A 97 12.22 13.70 -2.51
N ALA A 98 11.86 12.43 -2.68
CA ALA A 98 12.82 11.32 -2.67
C ALA A 98 12.81 10.62 -4.03
N MET A 99 13.95 10.04 -4.44
CA MET A 99 13.94 9.07 -5.54
C MET A 99 13.33 7.76 -5.04
N ALA A 100 12.06 7.52 -5.39
CA ALA A 100 11.31 6.42 -4.83
C ALA A 100 10.31 5.81 -5.82
N ASP A 101 9.88 4.58 -5.51
CA ASP A 101 8.69 3.98 -6.08
C ASP A 101 7.49 4.35 -5.18
N PRO A 102 6.52 5.16 -5.67
CA PRO A 102 5.40 5.63 -4.85
C PRO A 102 4.56 4.47 -4.28
N THR A 103 4.43 3.37 -5.02
CA THR A 103 3.67 2.20 -4.56
C THR A 103 4.35 1.53 -3.37
N GLN A 104 5.69 1.44 -3.40
CA GLN A 104 6.46 0.87 -2.31
C GLN A 104 6.42 1.77 -1.07
N ILE A 105 6.52 3.10 -1.23
CA ILE A 105 6.40 4.02 -0.10
C ILE A 105 4.98 3.96 0.51
N HIS A 106 3.95 3.93 -0.34
CA HIS A 106 2.58 3.73 0.14
C HIS A 106 2.45 2.43 0.95
N GLN A 107 3.05 1.34 0.49
CA GLN A 107 3.08 0.06 1.20
C GLN A 107 3.78 0.14 2.55
N VAL A 108 4.91 0.88 2.65
CA VAL A 108 5.61 1.13 3.91
C VAL A 108 4.68 1.80 4.91
N VAL A 109 4.08 2.93 4.52
CA VAL A 109 3.19 3.71 5.39
C VAL A 109 1.99 2.89 5.82
N MET A 110 1.34 2.18 4.90
CA MET A 110 0.19 1.33 5.20
C MET A 110 0.53 0.19 6.15
N ASN A 111 1.68 -0.48 5.97
CA ASN A 111 2.09 -1.56 6.87
C ASN A 111 2.34 -1.06 8.30
N LEU A 112 2.99 0.08 8.46
CA LEU A 112 3.22 0.68 9.79
C LEU A 112 1.92 1.14 10.42
N CYS A 113 1.06 1.85 9.69
CA CYS A 113 -0.21 2.34 10.20
C CYS A 113 -1.19 1.20 10.57
N THR A 114 -1.24 0.12 9.81
CA THR A 114 -2.09 -1.03 10.15
C THR A 114 -1.56 -1.79 11.36
N ASN A 115 -0.23 -1.86 11.56
CA ASN A 115 0.35 -2.42 12.78
C ASN A 115 0.02 -1.55 13.99
N ALA A 116 0.16 -0.23 13.90
CA ALA A 116 -0.22 0.73 14.92
C ALA A 116 -1.71 0.62 15.29
N ALA A 117 -2.59 0.56 14.29
CA ALA A 117 -4.03 0.38 14.50
C ALA A 117 -4.35 -0.93 15.21
N HIS A 118 -3.64 -2.00 14.87
CA HIS A 118 -3.81 -3.29 15.55
C HIS A 118 -3.37 -3.20 17.02
N ALA A 119 -2.27 -2.51 17.33
CA ALA A 119 -1.79 -2.32 18.70
C ALA A 119 -2.75 -1.48 19.56
N MET A 120 -3.62 -0.67 18.91
CA MET A 120 -4.62 0.18 19.56
C MET A 120 -6.05 -0.39 19.47
N ARG A 121 -6.24 -1.62 18.98
CA ARG A 121 -7.56 -2.18 18.66
C ARG A 121 -8.51 -2.21 19.85
N GLU A 122 -8.01 -2.55 21.04
CA GLU A 122 -8.82 -2.72 22.25
C GLU A 122 -9.00 -1.40 23.02
N THR A 123 -7.96 -0.57 23.08
CA THR A 123 -7.93 0.63 23.91
C THR A 123 -8.26 1.91 23.16
N GLY A 124 -8.24 1.86 21.82
CA GLY A 124 -8.18 3.08 21.02
C GLY A 124 -6.84 3.79 21.20
N GLY A 125 -6.73 5.03 20.73
CA GLY A 125 -5.51 5.81 20.92
C GLY A 125 -5.26 6.85 19.83
N VAL A 126 -3.99 7.24 19.71
CA VAL A 126 -3.53 8.25 18.75
C VAL A 126 -2.49 7.63 17.82
N LEU A 127 -2.75 7.71 16.52
CA LEU A 127 -1.78 7.45 15.45
C LEU A 127 -1.26 8.78 14.94
N LYS A 128 0.05 9.02 15.07
CA LYS A 128 0.68 10.24 14.59
C LYS A 128 1.62 9.94 13.44
N LEU A 129 1.48 10.72 12.37
CA LEU A 129 2.34 10.69 11.18
C LEU A 129 3.08 12.02 11.10
N SER A 130 4.41 11.98 11.06
CA SER A 130 5.23 13.19 10.92
C SER A 130 6.19 13.05 9.74
N LEU A 131 6.42 14.14 9.02
CA LEU A 131 7.42 14.23 7.96
C LEU A 131 8.20 15.54 8.13
N GLU A 132 9.51 15.43 8.31
CA GLU A 132 10.39 16.56 8.55
C GLU A 132 11.67 16.44 7.74
N ASP A 133 12.27 17.57 7.39
CA ASP A 133 13.60 17.59 6.77
C ASP A 133 14.67 17.41 7.84
N LEU A 134 15.69 16.63 7.54
CA LEU A 134 16.83 16.34 8.40
C LEU A 134 18.13 16.47 7.59
N LEU A 135 19.12 17.14 8.14
CA LEU A 135 20.49 17.10 7.64
C LEU A 135 21.28 16.04 8.44
N VAL A 136 21.69 14.98 7.75
CA VAL A 136 22.53 13.93 8.33
C VAL A 136 23.98 14.40 8.27
N ASP A 137 24.58 14.55 9.44
CA ASP A 137 25.97 14.94 9.65
C ASP A 137 26.87 13.71 9.95
N ASP A 138 28.19 13.93 10.02
CA ASP A 138 29.16 12.88 10.29
C ASP A 138 28.89 12.18 11.64
N ALA A 139 28.45 12.90 12.65
CA ALA A 139 28.12 12.34 13.96
C ALA A 139 26.89 11.41 13.90
N THR A 140 25.96 11.65 12.98
CA THR A 140 24.81 10.78 12.74
C THR A 140 25.23 9.55 11.96
N VAL A 141 26.11 9.69 10.97
CA VAL A 141 26.68 8.55 10.21
C VAL A 141 27.45 7.60 11.13
N GLU A 142 28.26 8.13 12.07
CA GLU A 142 28.97 7.30 13.07
C GLU A 142 28.00 6.44 13.91
N ARG A 143 26.84 6.99 14.28
CA ARG A 143 25.83 6.27 15.07
C ARG A 143 24.98 5.30 14.24
N HIS A 144 24.85 5.56 12.95
CA HIS A 144 24.03 4.77 12.02
C HIS A 144 24.85 4.36 10.79
N PRO A 145 25.69 3.32 10.90
CA PRO A 145 26.48 2.82 9.78
C PRO A 145 25.56 2.40 8.62
N GLY A 146 25.77 3.01 7.45
CA GLY A 146 24.97 2.76 6.24
C GLY A 146 24.14 3.96 5.76
N LEU A 147 24.23 5.10 6.47
CA LEU A 147 23.80 6.39 5.96
C LEU A 147 24.99 7.16 5.38
N ASP A 148 24.74 7.97 4.37
CA ASP A 148 25.66 8.98 3.87
C ASP A 148 25.32 10.36 4.46
N THR A 149 26.28 11.27 4.52
CA THR A 149 26.02 12.66 4.90
C THR A 149 25.20 13.37 3.82
N GLY A 150 24.26 14.22 4.24
CA GLY A 150 23.45 14.99 3.30
C GLY A 150 22.00 15.20 3.74
N PRO A 151 21.17 15.71 2.83
CA PRO A 151 19.76 15.94 3.12
C PRO A 151 18.97 14.62 3.15
N TYR A 152 18.16 14.46 4.19
CA TYR A 152 17.23 13.36 4.38
C TYR A 152 15.86 13.88 4.75
N MET A 153 14.84 13.06 4.56
CA MET A 153 13.53 13.21 5.17
C MET A 153 13.38 12.18 6.27
N ARG A 154 12.85 12.61 7.40
CA ARG A 154 12.47 11.78 8.52
C ARG A 154 10.97 11.59 8.51
N LEU A 155 10.54 10.38 8.19
CA LEU A 155 9.15 9.94 8.32
C LEU A 155 8.99 9.18 9.65
N THR A 156 8.09 9.67 10.51
CA THR A 156 7.81 9.03 11.79
C THR A 156 6.36 8.55 11.82
N VAL A 157 6.17 7.31 12.27
CA VAL A 157 4.87 6.70 12.55
C VAL A 157 4.85 6.31 14.03
N GLU A 158 4.06 7.02 14.82
CA GLU A 158 3.96 6.87 16.29
C GLU A 158 2.55 6.43 16.67
N ASP A 159 2.43 5.43 17.54
CA ASP A 159 1.17 5.00 18.13
C ASP A 159 1.22 4.99 19.64
N THR A 160 0.04 5.09 20.26
CA THR A 160 -0.14 4.97 21.72
C THR A 160 -0.73 3.63 22.12
N GLY A 161 -0.41 2.56 21.36
CA GLY A 161 -0.89 1.22 21.62
C GLY A 161 -0.17 0.51 22.77
N HIS A 162 -0.31 -0.81 22.81
CA HIS A 162 0.26 -1.61 23.91
C HIS A 162 1.79 -1.67 23.92
N GLY A 163 2.48 -1.21 22.87
CA GLY A 163 3.94 -1.30 22.76
C GLY A 163 4.47 -2.72 22.66
N MET A 164 5.80 -2.87 22.76
CA MET A 164 6.48 -4.16 22.60
C MET A 164 7.51 -4.37 23.72
N ASP A 165 7.70 -5.64 24.11
CA ASP A 165 8.80 -6.03 24.99
C ASP A 165 10.14 -5.80 24.27
N PRO A 166 11.14 -5.18 24.90
CA PRO A 166 12.46 -4.94 24.31
C PRO A 166 13.12 -6.19 23.70
N ARG A 167 12.84 -7.38 24.24
CA ARG A 167 13.35 -8.65 23.71
C ARG A 167 12.84 -9.00 22.31
N LEU A 168 11.76 -8.38 21.88
CA LEU A 168 11.16 -8.61 20.58
C LEU A 168 11.76 -7.69 19.50
N LEU A 169 12.31 -6.53 19.88
CA LEU A 169 12.74 -5.48 18.96
C LEU A 169 13.78 -5.98 17.94
N ASP A 170 14.69 -6.87 18.34
CA ASP A 170 15.69 -7.45 17.45
C ASP A 170 15.09 -8.38 16.38
N ARG A 171 13.87 -8.88 16.60
CA ARG A 171 13.24 -9.90 15.78
C ARG A 171 12.03 -9.44 14.99
N ILE A 172 11.53 -8.23 15.25
CA ILE A 172 10.29 -7.74 14.59
C ILE A 172 10.43 -7.62 13.08
N PHE A 173 11.65 -7.52 12.57
CA PHE A 173 11.94 -7.47 11.14
C PHE A 173 12.23 -8.86 10.52
N ASP A 174 12.28 -9.93 11.33
CA ASP A 174 12.46 -11.28 10.81
C ASP A 174 11.22 -11.70 10.00
N PRO A 175 11.40 -12.27 8.79
CA PRO A 175 10.30 -12.82 8.03
C PRO A 175 9.52 -13.86 8.84
N PHE A 176 8.18 -13.79 8.75
CA PHE A 176 7.23 -14.66 9.45
C PHE A 176 7.17 -14.50 10.98
N PHE A 177 7.96 -13.61 11.56
CA PHE A 177 7.82 -13.29 12.98
C PHE A 177 6.55 -12.50 13.27
N THR A 178 5.73 -12.99 14.20
CA THR A 178 4.51 -12.31 14.65
C THR A 178 4.17 -12.70 16.07
N THR A 179 3.69 -11.73 16.84
CA THR A 179 3.11 -11.91 18.19
C THR A 179 1.59 -12.01 18.15
N LYS A 180 0.99 -11.84 16.96
CA LYS A 180 -0.48 -11.91 16.76
C LYS A 180 -0.95 -13.37 16.77
N ASP A 181 -2.21 -13.58 17.11
CA ASP A 181 -2.82 -14.89 17.08
C ASP A 181 -2.76 -15.55 15.71
N ARG A 182 -2.77 -16.91 15.71
CA ARG A 182 -2.72 -17.68 14.46
C ARG A 182 -3.80 -17.23 13.50
N GLY A 183 -3.33 -16.53 12.43
CA GLY A 183 -4.19 -16.09 11.35
C GLY A 183 -4.56 -14.62 11.34
N GLU A 184 -4.15 -13.81 12.29
CA GLU A 184 -4.34 -12.36 12.28
C GLU A 184 -3.10 -11.59 11.76
N GLY A 185 -1.95 -12.23 11.66
CA GLY A 185 -0.74 -11.62 11.12
C GLY A 185 0.09 -12.59 10.27
N THR A 186 0.57 -12.14 9.12
CA THR A 186 1.46 -12.92 8.24
C THR A 186 2.91 -12.92 8.71
N GLY A 187 3.30 -12.00 9.61
CA GLY A 187 4.68 -11.78 10.02
C GLY A 187 5.59 -11.22 8.93
N MET A 188 5.03 -10.82 7.77
CA MET A 188 5.81 -10.31 6.63
C MET A 188 5.85 -8.79 6.54
N GLY A 189 4.90 -8.08 7.18
CA GLY A 189 4.73 -6.64 6.98
C GLY A 189 5.98 -5.81 7.29
N LEU A 190 6.62 -6.03 8.45
CA LEU A 190 7.82 -5.29 8.84
C LEU A 190 9.08 -5.73 8.08
N ALA A 191 9.19 -7.01 7.72
CA ALA A 191 10.27 -7.48 6.84
C ALA A 191 10.22 -6.80 5.46
N VAL A 192 9.01 -6.65 4.89
CA VAL A 192 8.79 -5.91 3.64
C VAL A 192 9.16 -4.43 3.81
N VAL A 193 8.76 -3.80 4.92
CA VAL A 193 9.11 -2.40 5.22
C VAL A 193 10.63 -2.23 5.24
N LEU A 194 11.35 -3.08 5.97
CA LEU A 194 12.83 -3.05 6.04
C LEU A 194 13.45 -3.22 4.64
N GLY A 195 12.96 -4.17 3.85
CA GLY A 195 13.45 -4.42 2.48
C GLY A 195 13.24 -3.22 1.56
N ILE A 196 12.06 -2.58 1.62
CA ILE A 196 11.75 -1.38 0.84
C ILE A 196 12.64 -0.23 1.28
N VAL A 197 12.71 0.09 2.57
CA VAL A 197 13.50 1.22 3.08
C VAL A 197 14.97 1.07 2.69
N LYS A 198 15.57 -0.12 2.89
CA LYS A 198 16.94 -0.40 2.45
C LYS A 198 17.13 -0.25 0.94
N SER A 199 16.16 -0.65 0.14
CA SER A 199 16.24 -0.54 -1.31
C SER A 199 16.18 0.91 -1.80
N HIS A 200 15.70 1.83 -0.97
CA HIS A 200 15.67 3.27 -1.22
C HIS A 200 16.88 4.01 -0.60
N GLY A 201 17.89 3.28 -0.13
CA GLY A 201 19.06 3.88 0.55
C GLY A 201 18.73 4.50 1.90
N GLY A 202 17.60 4.11 2.50
CA GLY A 202 17.14 4.63 3.77
C GLY A 202 17.48 3.74 4.95
N LEU A 203 17.20 4.26 6.15
CA LEU A 203 17.31 3.57 7.42
C LEU A 203 15.94 3.52 8.11
N ILE A 204 15.67 2.43 8.81
CA ILE A 204 14.51 2.33 9.71
C ILE A 204 14.99 1.99 11.11
N SER A 205 14.46 2.70 12.10
CA SER A 205 14.63 2.44 13.52
C SER A 205 13.28 2.31 14.21
N VAL A 206 13.28 1.72 15.41
CA VAL A 206 12.09 1.50 16.22
C VAL A 206 12.40 1.75 17.70
N GLU A 207 11.51 2.47 18.34
CA GLU A 207 11.47 2.63 19.80
C GLU A 207 10.10 2.18 20.29
N SER A 208 10.06 1.33 21.31
CA SER A 208 8.81 0.83 21.87
C SER A 208 8.95 0.52 23.35
N GLU A 209 7.91 0.85 24.11
CA GLU A 209 7.80 0.57 25.53
C GLU A 209 6.41 0.00 25.83
N VAL A 210 6.37 -1.10 26.58
CA VAL A 210 5.11 -1.74 26.94
C VAL A 210 4.17 -0.76 27.67
N GLY A 211 2.96 -0.60 27.18
CA GLY A 211 1.94 0.30 27.70
C GLY A 211 2.08 1.77 27.29
N ARG A 212 3.09 2.14 26.50
CA ARG A 212 3.28 3.51 25.99
C ARG A 212 3.08 3.63 24.49
N GLY A 213 3.32 2.53 23.75
CA GLY A 213 3.18 2.50 22.31
C GLY A 213 4.48 2.26 21.57
N THR A 214 4.49 2.54 20.27
CA THR A 214 5.62 2.30 19.37
C THR A 214 5.84 3.50 18.47
N THR A 215 7.11 3.82 18.23
CA THR A 215 7.56 4.83 17.27
C THR A 215 8.48 4.16 16.25
N PHE A 216 8.09 4.19 14.99
CA PHE A 216 8.96 3.85 13.88
C PHE A 216 9.49 5.14 13.24
N GLU A 217 10.79 5.23 13.05
CA GLU A 217 11.44 6.32 12.33
C GLU A 217 12.09 5.77 11.07
N ILE A 218 11.86 6.43 9.93
CA ILE A 218 12.43 6.11 8.64
C ILE A 218 13.17 7.34 8.11
N LEU A 219 14.43 7.16 7.78
CA LEU A 219 15.23 8.16 7.09
C LEU A 219 15.32 7.79 5.61
N LEU A 220 14.91 8.69 4.72
CA LEU A 220 15.01 8.53 3.27
C LEU A 220 15.87 9.66 2.70
N PRO A 221 16.82 9.37 1.79
CA PRO A 221 17.59 10.40 1.12
C PRO A 221 16.66 11.40 0.43
N ALA A 222 16.82 12.68 0.73
CA ALA A 222 16.04 13.76 0.15
C ALA A 222 16.75 14.33 -1.08
N ILE A 223 15.97 14.64 -2.11
CA ILE A 223 16.46 15.42 -3.23
C ILE A 223 16.04 16.87 -2.98
N MET A 224 17.01 17.75 -2.83
CA MET A 224 16.74 19.17 -2.90
C MET A 224 16.46 19.52 -4.37
N CYS A 225 15.24 19.28 -4.80
CA CYS A 225 14.78 19.84 -6.05
C CYS A 225 14.36 21.28 -5.76
N ASP A 226 15.10 22.27 -6.26
CA ASP A 226 14.49 23.52 -6.68
C ASP A 226 13.50 23.21 -7.82
N ILE A 227 12.46 22.48 -7.51
CA ILE A 227 11.31 22.42 -8.40
C ILE A 227 10.60 23.73 -8.13
N GLY A 228 10.91 24.71 -8.98
CA GLY A 228 10.07 25.87 -9.10
C GLY A 228 8.62 25.41 -9.04
N GLU A 229 7.82 26.10 -8.30
CA GLU A 229 6.39 25.86 -8.03
C GLU A 229 5.71 25.22 -9.25
N GLY A 230 5.89 23.92 -9.41
CA GLY A 230 4.99 23.11 -10.15
C GLY A 230 3.73 23.09 -9.30
N THR A 231 2.90 24.11 -9.50
CA THR A 231 1.48 24.01 -9.23
C THR A 231 1.11 22.58 -9.53
N ASP A 232 0.63 21.84 -8.50
CA ASP A 232 -0.37 20.80 -8.70
C ASP A 232 -1.62 21.49 -9.30
N SER A 233 -1.45 22.01 -10.50
CA SER A 233 -2.53 22.01 -11.44
C SER A 233 -2.79 20.52 -11.63
N GLN A 234 -3.85 20.00 -11.02
CA GLN A 234 -4.57 18.87 -11.59
C GLN A 234 -4.42 19.04 -13.10
N PRO A 235 -3.77 18.12 -13.83
CA PRO A 235 -3.63 18.28 -15.27
C PRO A 235 -5.04 18.62 -15.72
N ALA A 236 -5.22 19.85 -16.25
CA ALA A 236 -6.53 20.27 -16.71
C ALA A 236 -6.95 19.13 -17.61
N LEU A 237 -8.05 18.47 -17.23
CA LEU A 237 -8.50 17.26 -17.91
C LEU A 237 -8.43 17.58 -19.38
N ALA A 238 -7.58 16.88 -20.13
CA ALA A 238 -7.32 17.20 -21.53
C ALA A 238 -8.67 17.13 -22.24
N THR A 239 -9.19 18.27 -22.64
CA THR A 239 -10.41 18.36 -23.46
C THR A 239 -10.00 18.23 -24.92
N GLY A 240 -10.75 17.47 -25.68
CA GLY A 240 -10.47 17.24 -27.10
C GLY A 240 -11.74 17.16 -27.93
N VAL A 241 -11.57 17.10 -29.25
CA VAL A 241 -12.67 16.95 -30.23
C VAL A 241 -12.51 15.66 -31.04
N GLU A 242 -11.51 14.86 -30.68
CA GLU A 242 -11.16 13.62 -31.35
C GLU A 242 -12.28 12.58 -31.18
N SER A 243 -12.27 11.60 -32.09
CA SER A 243 -13.15 10.42 -31.98
C SER A 243 -12.43 9.33 -31.19
N ILE A 244 -13.10 8.81 -30.17
CA ILE A 244 -12.58 7.75 -29.30
C ILE A 244 -13.49 6.52 -29.43
N LEU A 245 -12.89 5.38 -29.74
CA LEU A 245 -13.55 4.08 -29.60
C LEU A 245 -13.24 3.52 -28.20
N PHE A 246 -14.27 3.43 -27.35
CA PHE A 246 -14.17 2.91 -25.99
C PHE A 246 -14.76 1.52 -25.92
N VAL A 247 -13.99 0.53 -25.48
CA VAL A 247 -14.37 -0.89 -25.50
C VAL A 247 -14.15 -1.49 -24.11
N ASP A 248 -15.21 -2.07 -23.55
CA ASP A 248 -15.18 -2.81 -22.29
C ASP A 248 -16.32 -3.83 -22.31
N ASP A 249 -16.14 -5.02 -21.74
CA ASP A 249 -17.17 -6.06 -21.71
C ASP A 249 -18.26 -5.78 -20.65
N GLU A 250 -18.05 -4.83 -19.77
CA GLU A 250 -19.01 -4.42 -18.75
C GLU A 250 -19.78 -3.15 -19.16
N MET A 251 -21.08 -3.29 -19.48
CA MET A 251 -21.94 -2.20 -19.95
C MET A 251 -21.90 -0.98 -19.03
N ALA A 252 -21.88 -1.19 -17.70
CA ALA A 252 -21.85 -0.09 -16.73
C ALA A 252 -20.56 0.76 -16.81
N LEU A 253 -19.41 0.12 -17.12
CA LEU A 253 -18.15 0.82 -17.35
C LEU A 253 -18.14 1.53 -18.69
N VAL A 254 -18.74 0.92 -19.72
CA VAL A 254 -18.91 1.54 -21.05
C VAL A 254 -19.72 2.82 -20.94
N ASP A 255 -20.87 2.78 -20.25
CA ASP A 255 -21.72 3.96 -20.05
C ASP A 255 -21.06 5.06 -19.25
N LEU A 256 -20.35 4.70 -18.16
CA LEU A 256 -19.60 5.64 -17.34
C LEU A 256 -18.44 6.28 -18.11
N GLY A 257 -17.67 5.47 -18.83
CA GLY A 257 -16.55 5.94 -19.66
C GLY A 257 -16.99 6.89 -20.75
N ALA A 258 -18.07 6.56 -21.45
CA ALA A 258 -18.66 7.42 -22.47
C ALA A 258 -19.07 8.80 -21.90
N GLN A 259 -19.81 8.81 -20.78
CA GLN A 259 -20.22 10.05 -20.13
C GLN A 259 -19.05 10.94 -19.71
N ILE A 260 -17.96 10.35 -19.18
CA ILE A 260 -16.76 11.09 -18.78
C ILE A 260 -16.08 11.72 -20.00
N LEU A 261 -15.86 10.93 -21.05
CA LEU A 261 -15.15 11.37 -22.25
C LEU A 261 -15.97 12.40 -23.05
N GLU A 262 -17.30 12.24 -23.15
CA GLU A 262 -18.19 13.23 -23.77
C GLU A 262 -18.19 14.57 -23.02
N ARG A 263 -18.15 14.56 -21.68
CA ARG A 263 -18.01 15.79 -20.87
C ARG A 263 -16.68 16.52 -21.10
N LEU A 264 -15.66 15.79 -21.54
CA LEU A 264 -14.35 16.34 -21.92
C LEU A 264 -14.32 16.83 -23.38
N GLY A 265 -15.42 16.69 -24.13
CA GLY A 265 -15.57 17.19 -25.49
C GLY A 265 -15.29 16.17 -26.59
N TYR A 266 -14.89 14.95 -26.24
CA TYR A 266 -14.61 13.87 -27.20
C TYR A 266 -15.88 13.32 -27.85
N ARG A 267 -15.77 12.87 -29.09
CA ARG A 267 -16.80 12.05 -29.73
C ARG A 267 -16.58 10.58 -29.43
N VAL A 268 -17.49 9.97 -28.67
CA VAL A 268 -17.27 8.60 -28.17
C VAL A 268 -18.15 7.62 -28.91
N THR A 269 -17.54 6.56 -29.41
CA THR A 269 -18.24 5.39 -29.92
C THR A 269 -17.92 4.22 -28.99
N THR A 270 -18.95 3.54 -28.52
CA THR A 270 -18.79 2.46 -27.52
C THR A 270 -19.10 1.09 -28.12
N ARG A 271 -18.43 0.05 -27.63
CA ARG A 271 -18.72 -1.37 -27.90
C ARG A 271 -18.46 -2.19 -26.64
N THR A 272 -19.25 -3.26 -26.48
CA THR A 272 -19.07 -4.24 -25.40
C THR A 272 -18.36 -5.52 -25.88
N SER A 273 -18.09 -5.62 -27.18
CA SER A 273 -17.41 -6.76 -27.79
C SER A 273 -16.17 -6.30 -28.56
N SER A 274 -15.05 -6.95 -28.30
CA SER A 274 -13.79 -6.71 -29.01
C SER A 274 -13.90 -7.03 -30.51
N ILE A 275 -14.77 -7.99 -30.90
CA ILE A 275 -15.02 -8.36 -32.30
C ILE A 275 -15.76 -7.22 -33.01
N GLU A 276 -16.84 -6.70 -32.41
CA GLU A 276 -17.60 -5.57 -32.97
C GLU A 276 -16.77 -4.30 -33.05
N ALA A 277 -15.89 -4.09 -32.05
CA ALA A 277 -14.94 -2.97 -32.03
C ALA A 277 -13.94 -3.06 -33.20
N LEU A 278 -13.41 -4.25 -33.45
CA LEU A 278 -12.48 -4.50 -34.55
C LEU A 278 -13.17 -4.32 -35.93
N GLU A 279 -14.39 -4.84 -36.09
CA GLU A 279 -15.18 -4.67 -37.34
C GLU A 279 -15.44 -3.19 -37.63
N LEU A 280 -15.78 -2.41 -36.59
CA LEU A 280 -16.01 -0.97 -36.72
C LEU A 280 -14.71 -0.25 -37.12
N PHE A 281 -13.58 -0.58 -36.46
CA PHE A 281 -12.29 0.03 -36.75
C PHE A 281 -11.71 -0.24 -38.11
N ILE A 282 -12.10 -1.40 -38.74
CA ILE A 282 -11.71 -1.74 -40.09
C ILE A 282 -12.60 -1.09 -41.14
N ALA A 283 -13.85 -0.74 -40.77
CA ALA A 283 -14.86 -0.16 -41.68
C ALA A 283 -14.72 1.39 -41.82
N ASP A 284 -14.05 2.07 -40.87
CA ASP A 284 -13.70 3.51 -40.92
C ASP A 284 -12.28 3.71 -41.48
#